data_9585f6fb7f22cda961375f658dba5c8b
#
_entry.id   9585f6fb7f22cda961375f658dba5c8b
#
_cell.length_a   1.000
_cell.length_b   1.000
_cell.length_c   1.000
_cell.angle_alpha   90.00
_cell.angle_beta   90.00
_cell.angle_gamma   90.00
#
_symmetry.space_group_name_H-M   'P 1'
#
loop_
_entity.id
_entity.type
_entity.pdbx_description
1 polymer ?
#
loop_
_entity_poly.entity_id
_entity_poly.type
_entity_poly.pdbx_seq_one_letter_code
_entity_poly.pdbx_strand_id
1 'polypeptide(L)'
;VPEKSNLPMIYVRSKPKDHGQGRQIEGVLKPGQKTVLIDDLISTGGSVLKAVKAAQKEQAEVIGVVGIFSYQLTAATKNFAAAKIPFATLTNYRELIEVAQQSDYIDADDLQLLQAWRKDPQNWQ
;
A
#
# COMPACT_ATOMS: atom_id res chain seq x y z
N VAL A 1 -3.58 1.99 17.01
CA VAL A 1 -4.15 2.72 17.34
C VAL A 1 -5.69 2.99 17.34
N PRO A 2 -6.51 2.17 17.95
CA PRO A 2 -7.93 2.38 17.92
C PRO A 2 -8.47 3.06 19.16
N GLU A 3 -7.76 4.02 19.69
CA GLU A 3 -8.26 4.73 20.88
C GLU A 3 -9.62 5.38 20.67
N LYS A 4 -9.93 5.73 19.41
CA LYS A 4 -11.21 6.34 19.05
C LYS A 4 -12.07 5.46 18.16
N SER A 5 -11.67 4.21 17.98
CA SER A 5 -12.40 3.29 17.13
C SER A 5 -12.51 1.97 17.86
N ASN A 6 -13.68 1.36 17.87
CA ASN A 6 -13.89 0.06 18.45
C ASN A 6 -13.68 -1.09 17.45
N LEU A 7 -13.02 -0.80 16.34
CA LEU A 7 -12.75 -1.78 15.31
C LEU A 7 -11.59 -2.69 15.72
N PRO A 8 -11.74 -4.00 15.58
CA PRO A 8 -10.64 -4.91 15.83
C PRO A 8 -9.52 -4.73 14.80
N MET A 9 -8.30 -4.99 15.22
CA MET A 9 -7.13 -4.92 14.35
C MET A 9 -6.38 -6.24 14.38
N ILE A 10 -5.78 -6.56 13.25
CA ILE A 10 -4.85 -7.67 13.11
C ILE A 10 -3.57 -7.15 12.46
N TYR A 11 -2.51 -7.92 12.58
CA TYR A 11 -1.23 -7.63 11.96
C TYR A 11 -0.89 -8.74 10.97
N VAL A 12 -0.52 -8.35 9.75
CA VAL A 12 -0.11 -9.31 8.72
C VAL A 12 1.40 -9.23 8.55
N ARG A 13 2.08 -10.32 8.83
CA ARG A 13 3.53 -10.41 8.68
C ARG A 13 3.92 -10.52 7.21
N SER A 14 5.10 -10.00 6.87
CA SER A 14 5.63 -10.16 5.50
C SER A 14 5.97 -11.62 5.18
N LYS A 15 6.29 -12.41 6.20
CA LYS A 15 6.60 -13.83 6.07
C LYS A 15 5.88 -14.63 7.15
N PRO A 16 5.53 -15.89 6.88
CA PRO A 16 5.01 -16.77 7.91
C PRO A 16 6.01 -16.90 9.05
N LYS A 17 5.48 -17.12 10.25
CA LYS A 17 6.30 -17.31 11.45
C LYS A 17 7.18 -18.55 11.27
N ASP A 18 8.47 -18.44 11.59
CA ASP A 18 9.37 -19.59 11.59
C ASP A 18 8.83 -20.68 12.50
N HIS A 19 9.08 -21.92 12.20
CA HIS A 19 8.65 -23.11 12.93
C HIS A 19 7.29 -23.67 12.53
N GLY A 20 7.06 -23.80 11.25
CA GLY A 20 6.18 -24.82 10.69
C GLY A 20 4.69 -24.63 10.75
N GLN A 21 4.17 -23.72 11.54
CA GLN A 21 2.74 -23.46 11.58
C GLN A 21 2.31 -22.32 10.65
N GLY A 22 3.24 -21.66 10.02
CA GLY A 22 3.08 -20.84 8.83
C GLY A 22 2.03 -19.75 8.81
N ARG A 23 1.52 -19.32 9.95
CA ARG A 23 0.50 -18.26 9.96
C ARG A 23 1.15 -16.90 9.84
N GLN A 24 0.73 -16.13 8.84
CA GLN A 24 1.20 -14.76 8.63
C GLN A 24 0.41 -13.74 9.43
N ILE A 25 -0.78 -14.08 9.92
CA ILE A 25 -1.68 -13.14 10.57
C ILE A 25 -1.60 -13.32 12.09
N GLU A 26 -1.34 -12.20 12.78
CA GLU A 26 -1.43 -12.13 14.23
C GLU A 26 -2.74 -11.46 14.60
N GLY A 27 -3.47 -12.07 15.52
CA GLY A 27 -4.78 -11.64 15.94
C GLY A 27 -5.87 -12.58 15.42
N VAL A 28 -7.11 -12.17 15.64
CA VAL A 28 -8.27 -13.00 15.28
C VAL A 28 -8.91 -12.43 14.02
N LEU A 29 -8.90 -13.23 12.95
CA LEU A 29 -9.58 -12.92 11.71
C LEU A 29 -10.57 -14.04 11.41
N LYS A 30 -11.84 -13.69 11.37
CA LYS A 30 -12.92 -14.66 11.17
C LYS A 30 -13.29 -14.74 9.69
N PRO A 31 -13.67 -15.94 9.20
CA PRO A 31 -14.17 -16.07 7.83
C PRO A 31 -15.35 -15.13 7.55
N GLY A 32 -15.35 -14.53 6.38
CA GLY A 32 -16.39 -13.59 5.96
C GLY A 32 -16.27 -12.20 6.53
N GLN A 33 -15.31 -11.95 7.41
CA GLN A 33 -15.14 -10.64 8.01
C GLN A 33 -14.64 -9.62 6.98
N LYS A 34 -15.34 -8.48 6.88
CA LYS A 34 -14.94 -7.41 5.98
C LYS A 34 -13.70 -6.73 6.53
N THR A 35 -12.68 -6.62 5.69
CA THR A 35 -11.35 -6.21 6.11
C THR A 35 -10.80 -5.15 5.17
N VAL A 36 -10.25 -4.08 5.74
CA VAL A 36 -9.48 -3.07 5.02
C VAL A 36 -8.03 -3.20 5.46
N LEU A 37 -7.11 -3.27 4.51
CA LEU A 37 -5.68 -3.28 4.81
C LEU A 37 -5.14 -1.87 4.79
N ILE A 38 -4.26 -1.58 5.73
CA ILE A 38 -3.61 -0.26 5.87
C ILE A 38 -2.12 -0.45 5.69
N ASP A 39 -1.52 0.38 4.84
CA ASP A 39 -0.09 0.39 4.60
C ASP A 39 0.42 1.83 4.65
N ASP A 40 1.68 2.02 4.99
CA ASP A 40 2.26 3.36 5.01
C ASP A 40 2.66 3.83 3.62
N LEU A 41 3.18 2.96 2.78
CA LEU A 41 3.77 3.34 1.50
C LEU A 41 3.39 2.33 0.41
N ILE A 42 2.82 2.84 -0.67
CA ILE A 42 2.51 2.02 -1.84
C ILE A 42 3.45 2.40 -2.98
N SER A 43 4.35 1.50 -3.34
CA SER A 43 5.18 1.61 -4.55
C SER A 43 4.53 0.84 -5.70
N THR A 44 4.83 -0.44 -5.85
CA THR A 44 4.18 -1.31 -6.83
C THR A 44 2.91 -1.95 -6.30
N GLY A 45 2.70 -1.90 -4.99
CA GLY A 45 1.60 -2.59 -4.34
C GLY A 45 1.87 -4.06 -4.05
N GLY A 46 3.05 -4.57 -4.42
CA GLY A 46 3.35 -6.00 -4.27
C GLY A 46 3.29 -6.48 -2.83
N SER A 47 3.85 -5.70 -1.91
CA SER A 47 3.91 -6.07 -0.49
C SER A 47 2.51 -6.14 0.13
N VAL A 48 1.70 -5.10 -0.05
CA VAL A 48 0.36 -5.07 0.54
C VAL A 48 -0.57 -6.07 -0.14
N LEU A 49 -0.38 -6.34 -1.43
CA LEU A 49 -1.19 -7.34 -2.13
C LEU A 49 -0.86 -8.77 -1.66
N LYS A 50 0.37 -9.03 -1.21
CA LYS A 50 0.67 -10.29 -0.52
C LYS A 50 -0.10 -10.41 0.79
N ALA A 51 -0.21 -9.32 1.53
CA ALA A 51 -1.02 -9.28 2.75
C ALA A 51 -2.50 -9.49 2.44
N VAL A 52 -3.01 -8.93 1.34
CA VAL A 52 -4.38 -9.18 0.88
C VAL A 52 -4.60 -10.67 0.64
N LYS A 53 -3.68 -11.33 -0.03
CA LYS A 53 -3.79 -12.76 -0.30
C LYS A 53 -3.77 -13.57 0.99
N ALA A 54 -2.95 -13.19 1.97
CA ALA A 54 -2.90 -13.86 3.26
C ALA A 54 -4.25 -13.77 3.98
N ALA A 55 -4.87 -12.59 3.96
CA ALA A 55 -6.19 -12.40 4.57
C ALA A 55 -7.26 -13.20 3.82
N GLN A 56 -7.23 -13.21 2.49
CA GLN A 56 -8.16 -13.98 1.68
C GLN A 56 -8.02 -15.47 1.90
N LYS A 57 -6.81 -15.94 2.14
CA LYS A 57 -6.55 -17.35 2.45
C LYS A 57 -7.24 -17.77 3.74
N GLU A 58 -7.43 -16.86 4.69
CA GLU A 58 -8.20 -17.11 5.90
C GLU A 58 -9.68 -16.75 5.72
N GLN A 59 -10.13 -16.63 4.48
CA GLN A 59 -11.52 -16.42 4.08
C GLN A 59 -12.10 -15.06 4.49
N ALA A 60 -11.26 -14.08 4.76
CA ALA A 60 -11.72 -12.71 4.97
C ALA A 60 -12.18 -12.09 3.66
N GLU A 61 -13.15 -11.20 3.75
CA GLU A 61 -13.58 -10.40 2.62
C GLU A 61 -12.80 -9.08 2.60
N VAL A 62 -11.74 -9.01 1.77
CA VAL A 62 -10.94 -7.80 1.66
C VAL A 62 -11.67 -6.81 0.76
N ILE A 63 -12.11 -5.70 1.34
CA ILE A 63 -12.90 -4.71 0.63
C ILE A 63 -12.05 -3.56 0.06
N GLY A 64 -10.81 -3.44 0.48
CA GLY A 64 -9.92 -2.42 -0.07
C GLY A 64 -8.62 -2.29 0.69
N VAL A 65 -7.75 -1.43 0.15
CA VAL A 65 -6.47 -1.06 0.75
C VAL A 65 -6.42 0.45 0.89
N VAL A 66 -5.98 0.94 2.03
CA VAL A 66 -5.73 2.37 2.26
C VAL A 66 -4.26 2.54 2.61
N GLY A 67 -3.57 3.37 1.85
CA GLY A 67 -2.20 3.74 2.11
C GLY A 67 -2.09 5.19 2.57
N ILE A 68 -0.98 5.53 3.20
CA ILE A 68 -0.72 6.93 3.55
C ILE A 68 -0.18 7.66 2.34
N PHE A 69 0.78 7.07 1.62
CA PHE A 69 1.45 7.67 0.48
C PHE A 69 1.55 6.69 -0.68
N SER A 70 1.42 7.18 -1.92
CA SER A 70 1.65 6.41 -3.14
C SER A 70 2.62 7.16 -4.06
N TYR A 71 3.58 6.43 -4.64
CA TYR A 71 4.41 6.95 -5.72
C TYR A 71 3.64 7.10 -7.04
N GLN A 72 2.41 6.61 -7.10
CA GLN A 72 1.57 6.64 -8.31
C GLN A 72 2.22 5.92 -9.50
N LEU A 73 2.89 4.82 -9.25
CA LEU A 73 3.50 4.02 -10.31
C LEU A 73 2.42 3.28 -11.10
N THR A 74 2.64 3.17 -12.41
CA THR A 74 1.75 2.42 -13.29
C THR A 74 1.62 0.96 -12.84
N ALA A 75 2.71 0.39 -12.33
CA ALA A 75 2.72 -0.98 -11.82
C ALA A 75 1.70 -1.18 -10.69
N ALA A 76 1.56 -0.19 -9.80
CA ALA A 76 0.59 -0.28 -8.72
C ALA A 76 -0.84 -0.35 -9.28
N THR A 77 -1.18 0.56 -10.19
CA THR A 77 -2.50 0.57 -10.81
C THR A 77 -2.83 -0.76 -11.48
N LYS A 78 -1.87 -1.31 -12.21
CA LYS A 78 -2.05 -2.60 -12.89
C LYS A 78 -2.20 -3.75 -11.90
N ASN A 79 -1.38 -3.76 -10.84
CA ASN A 79 -1.40 -4.85 -9.86
C ASN A 79 -2.70 -4.87 -9.07
N PHE A 80 -3.19 -3.71 -8.63
CA PHE A 80 -4.46 -3.63 -7.92
C PHE A 80 -5.64 -3.97 -8.84
N ALA A 81 -5.61 -3.54 -10.08
CA ALA A 81 -6.64 -3.89 -11.05
C ALA A 81 -6.68 -5.40 -11.31
N ALA A 82 -5.51 -6.04 -11.46
CA ALA A 82 -5.44 -7.48 -11.65
C ALA A 82 -5.95 -8.25 -10.43
N ALA A 83 -5.71 -7.74 -9.24
CA ALA A 83 -6.20 -8.34 -8.00
C ALA A 83 -7.68 -8.03 -7.73
N LYS A 84 -8.26 -7.08 -8.48
CA LYS A 84 -9.63 -6.60 -8.29
C LYS A 84 -9.85 -6.02 -6.88
N ILE A 85 -8.85 -5.33 -6.36
CA ILE A 85 -8.88 -4.70 -5.04
C ILE A 85 -8.80 -3.19 -5.23
N PRO A 86 -9.79 -2.43 -4.75
CA PRO A 86 -9.71 -0.97 -4.78
C PRO A 86 -8.67 -0.47 -3.78
N PHE A 87 -8.01 0.63 -4.11
CA PHE A 87 -7.07 1.24 -3.19
C PHE A 87 -7.17 2.76 -3.25
N ALA A 88 -6.84 3.40 -2.14
CA ALA A 88 -6.79 4.85 -2.02
C ALA A 88 -5.64 5.23 -1.10
N THR A 89 -5.13 6.45 -1.26
CA THR A 89 -4.09 6.97 -0.38
C THR A 89 -4.44 8.37 0.08
N LEU A 90 -3.90 8.76 1.24
CA LEU A 90 -4.14 10.09 1.80
C LEU A 90 -3.38 11.15 1.01
N THR A 91 -2.19 10.82 0.52
CA THR A 91 -1.40 11.71 -0.34
C THR A 91 -0.61 10.89 -1.35
N ASN A 92 0.11 11.57 -2.24
CA ASN A 92 0.78 10.89 -3.32
C ASN A 92 2.00 11.70 -3.80
N TYR A 93 2.76 11.09 -4.70
CA TYR A 93 3.98 11.66 -5.26
C TYR A 93 3.74 13.00 -5.96
N ARG A 94 2.68 13.09 -6.75
CA ARG A 94 2.32 14.31 -7.47
C ARG A 94 2.11 15.47 -6.51
N GLU A 95 1.32 15.28 -5.46
CA GLU A 95 1.06 16.32 -4.47
C GLU A 95 2.32 16.70 -3.70
N LEU A 96 3.16 15.71 -3.37
CA LEU A 96 4.41 15.97 -2.67
C LEU A 96 5.33 16.89 -3.49
N ILE A 97 5.53 16.59 -4.76
CA ILE A 97 6.44 17.40 -5.60
C ILE A 97 5.85 18.78 -5.90
N GLU A 98 4.52 18.90 -6.02
CA GLU A 98 3.89 20.20 -6.19
C GLU A 98 4.12 21.10 -4.96
N VAL A 99 3.92 20.56 -3.76
CA VAL A 99 4.16 21.30 -2.51
C VAL A 99 5.64 21.65 -2.38
N ALA A 100 6.53 20.72 -2.69
CA ALA A 100 7.97 20.96 -2.63
C ALA A 100 8.40 22.09 -3.57
N GLN A 101 7.82 22.16 -4.76
CA GLN A 101 8.08 23.25 -5.71
C GLN A 101 7.55 24.58 -5.18
N GLN A 102 6.32 24.61 -4.68
CA GLN A 102 5.71 25.82 -4.13
C GLN A 102 6.48 26.36 -2.92
N SER A 103 7.11 25.48 -2.15
CA SER A 103 7.87 25.82 -0.96
C SER A 103 9.37 26.01 -1.24
N ASP A 104 9.76 26.07 -2.50
CA ASP A 104 11.15 26.29 -2.96
C ASP A 104 12.15 25.19 -2.52
N TYR A 105 11.66 24.00 -2.19
CA TYR A 105 12.56 22.86 -1.93
C TYR A 105 13.14 22.30 -3.22
N ILE A 106 12.42 22.45 -4.34
CA ILE A 106 12.87 21.99 -5.65
C ILE A 106 12.56 23.07 -6.69
N ASP A 107 13.35 23.12 -7.76
CA ASP A 107 13.12 24.03 -8.88
C ASP A 107 12.45 23.31 -10.05
N ALA A 108 12.28 24.02 -11.17
CA ALA A 108 11.62 23.45 -12.35
C ALA A 108 12.40 22.30 -12.99
N ASP A 109 13.74 22.37 -12.95
CA ASP A 109 14.58 21.29 -13.48
C ASP A 109 14.47 20.03 -12.62
N ASP A 110 14.48 20.20 -11.29
CA ASP A 110 14.26 19.11 -10.36
C ASP A 110 12.89 18.48 -10.56
N LEU A 111 11.86 19.30 -10.81
CA LEU A 111 10.51 18.81 -11.06
C LEU A 111 10.45 17.90 -12.28
N GLN A 112 11.09 18.31 -13.38
CA GLN A 112 11.14 17.48 -14.59
C GLN A 112 11.87 16.16 -14.33
N LEU A 113 12.97 16.21 -13.59
CA LEU A 113 13.74 15.02 -13.23
C LEU A 113 12.92 14.05 -12.41
N LEU A 114 12.20 14.53 -11.41
CA LEU A 114 11.36 13.70 -10.54
C LEU A 114 10.17 13.09 -11.30
N GLN A 115 9.57 13.85 -12.21
CA GLN A 115 8.49 13.34 -13.04
C GLN A 115 8.99 12.26 -14.01
N ALA A 116 10.19 12.44 -14.56
CA ALA A 116 10.79 11.44 -15.43
C ALA A 116 11.11 10.15 -14.67
N TRP A 117 11.62 10.28 -13.44
CA TRP A 117 11.87 9.11 -12.59
C TRP A 117 10.59 8.30 -12.38
N ARG A 118 9.48 8.96 -12.07
CA ARG A 118 8.22 8.28 -11.79
C ARG A 118 7.71 7.44 -12.96
N LYS A 119 8.01 7.90 -14.19
CA LYS A 119 7.54 7.17 -15.38
C LYS A 119 8.20 5.81 -15.54
N ASP A 120 9.46 5.68 -15.14
CA ASP A 120 10.18 4.43 -15.28
C ASP A 120 11.30 4.33 -14.22
N PRO A 121 10.93 4.11 -12.95
CA PRO A 121 11.92 4.09 -11.86
C PRO A 121 12.87 2.91 -11.95
N GLN A 122 12.46 1.82 -12.56
CA GLN A 122 13.30 0.62 -12.63
C GLN A 122 14.49 0.78 -13.57
N ASN A 123 14.37 1.64 -14.58
CA ASN A 123 15.42 1.89 -15.56
C ASN A 123 16.12 3.23 -15.33
N TRP A 124 15.99 3.77 -14.15
CA TRP A 124 16.63 5.05 -13.81
C TRP A 124 18.14 4.90 -13.65
N GLN A 125 18.88 5.79 -14.29
CA GLN A 125 20.34 5.83 -14.18
C GLN A 125 20.81 7.09 -13.46
#